data_d1d6ec92281f792afe5a27d51733ca31
#
_entry.id   d1d6ec92281f792afe5a27d51733ca31
#
_cell.length_a   1.000
_cell.length_b   1.000
_cell.length_c   1.000
_cell.angle_alpha   90.00
_cell.angle_beta   90.00
_cell.angle_gamma   90.00
#
_symmetry.space_group_name_H-M   'P 1'
#
loop_
_entity.id
_entity.type
_entity.pdbx_description
1 polymer ?
#
loop_
_entity_poly.entity_id
_entity_poly.type
_entity_poly.pdbx_seq_one_letter_code
_entity_poly.pdbx_strand_id
1 'polypeptide(L)'
;KGDVCFAERHREVLFNYDGKVFKCSTISSFDDQNALGEFDLQSGQVHWNETKVSYWLKEMLPQNCIDCKLLPACLGPCNKQIMLHPGENICTFDAINMTLKEYLMYLFKCQLLKEELYA
;
A
#
# COMPACT_ATOMS: atom_id res chain seq x y z
N LYS A 1 2.89 2.12 11.77
CA LYS A 1 1.90 1.14 11.36
C LYS A 1 2.44 -0.25 11.71
N GLY A 2 1.79 -1.02 12.55
CA GLY A 2 2.20 -2.39 12.90
C GLY A 2 1.47 -3.47 12.12
N ASP A 3 0.45 -3.10 11.32
CA ASP A 3 -0.44 -4.03 10.66
C ASP A 3 -0.22 -4.02 9.15
N VAL A 4 -0.20 -5.22 8.58
CA VAL A 4 -0.16 -5.44 7.14
C VAL A 4 -1.57 -5.19 6.57
N CYS A 5 -1.67 -4.36 5.53
CA CYS A 5 -2.92 -4.13 4.84
C CYS A 5 -3.40 -5.43 4.19
N PHE A 6 -4.71 -5.69 4.20
CA PHE A 6 -5.25 -6.89 3.55
C PHE A 6 -4.84 -6.98 2.06
N ALA A 7 -4.77 -5.86 1.37
CA ALA A 7 -4.34 -5.79 -0.02
C ALA A 7 -2.87 -6.21 -0.27
N GLU A 8 -2.06 -6.30 0.77
CA GLU A 8 -0.68 -6.81 0.70
C GLU A 8 -0.62 -8.34 0.74
N ARG A 9 -1.70 -9.00 1.10
CA ARG A 9 -1.76 -10.46 1.16
C ARG A 9 -1.72 -11.06 -0.25
N HIS A 10 -0.95 -12.12 -0.44
CA HIS A 10 -0.79 -12.77 -1.75
C HIS A 10 -2.11 -13.29 -2.33
N ARG A 11 -3.02 -13.73 -1.48
CA ARG A 11 -4.29 -14.35 -1.89
C ARG A 11 -5.45 -13.35 -2.04
N GLU A 12 -5.23 -12.08 -1.73
CA GLU A 12 -6.24 -11.04 -1.91
C GLU A 12 -6.18 -10.50 -3.33
N VAL A 13 -7.23 -10.73 -4.07
CA VAL A 13 -7.36 -10.30 -5.48
C VAL A 13 -8.79 -9.84 -5.70
N LEU A 14 -8.96 -8.73 -6.41
CA LEU A 14 -10.25 -8.20 -6.82
C LEU A 14 -10.41 -8.38 -8.33
N PHE A 15 -11.50 -9.03 -8.73
CA PHE A 15 -11.88 -9.17 -10.13
C PHE A 15 -12.99 -8.19 -10.48
N ASN A 16 -12.80 -7.40 -11.52
CA ASN A 16 -13.84 -6.56 -12.06
C ASN A 16 -14.58 -7.30 -13.18
N TYR A 17 -15.81 -6.90 -13.46
CA TYR A 17 -16.68 -7.53 -14.49
C TYR A 17 -16.09 -7.46 -15.90
N ASP A 18 -15.21 -6.50 -16.17
CA ASP A 18 -14.51 -6.32 -17.45
C ASP A 18 -13.24 -7.19 -17.58
N GLY A 19 -12.97 -8.03 -16.60
CA GLY A 19 -11.80 -8.91 -16.57
C GLY A 19 -10.54 -8.28 -15.98
N LYS A 20 -10.56 -7.01 -15.61
CA LYS A 20 -9.41 -6.38 -14.96
C LYS A 20 -9.24 -6.88 -13.53
N VAL A 21 -7.99 -6.99 -13.11
CA VAL A 21 -7.60 -7.53 -11.81
C VAL A 21 -6.90 -6.47 -10.99
N PHE A 22 -7.32 -6.32 -9.74
CA PHE A 22 -6.86 -5.30 -8.79
C PHE A 22 -6.49 -5.95 -7.46
N LYS A 23 -5.74 -5.22 -6.65
CA LYS A 23 -5.37 -5.64 -5.28
C LYS A 23 -6.01 -4.76 -4.21
N CYS A 24 -6.43 -3.56 -4.55
CA CYS A 24 -6.98 -2.60 -3.60
C CYS A 24 -8.34 -2.08 -4.09
N SER A 25 -9.33 -2.06 -3.20
CA SER A 25 -10.66 -1.49 -3.47
C SER A 25 -10.73 0.03 -3.26
N THR A 26 -9.77 0.60 -2.53
CA THR A 26 -9.70 2.04 -2.24
C THR A 26 -8.90 2.74 -3.34
N ILE A 27 -9.42 2.73 -4.55
CA ILE A 27 -8.86 3.35 -5.74
C ILE A 27 -9.87 4.32 -6.34
N SER A 28 -9.38 5.32 -7.07
CA SER A 28 -10.23 6.36 -7.69
C SER A 28 -11.07 5.83 -8.84
N SER A 29 -10.55 4.84 -9.57
CA SER A 29 -11.22 4.23 -10.71
C SER A 29 -10.71 2.80 -10.96
N PHE A 30 -11.59 1.94 -11.49
CA PHE A 30 -11.27 0.57 -11.88
C PHE A 30 -10.87 0.53 -13.36
N ASP A 31 -9.79 1.21 -13.69
CA ASP A 31 -9.24 1.36 -15.04
C ASP A 31 -7.85 0.73 -15.19
N ASP A 32 -7.27 0.85 -16.39
CA ASP A 32 -5.97 0.29 -16.72
C ASP A 32 -4.82 0.87 -15.88
N GLN A 33 -4.94 2.12 -15.42
CA GLN A 33 -3.92 2.74 -14.58
C GLN A 33 -3.77 2.01 -13.25
N ASN A 34 -4.88 1.60 -12.65
CA ASN A 34 -4.93 0.93 -11.36
C ASN A 34 -4.90 -0.61 -11.47
N ALA A 35 -5.19 -1.17 -12.63
CA ALA A 35 -5.19 -2.62 -12.85
C ALA A 35 -3.78 -3.20 -12.78
N LEU A 36 -3.65 -4.35 -12.12
CA LEU A 36 -2.41 -5.13 -12.00
C LEU A 36 -2.34 -6.28 -13.01
N GLY A 37 -3.44 -6.58 -13.67
CA GLY A 37 -3.52 -7.66 -14.64
C GLY A 37 -4.90 -7.80 -15.23
N GLU A 38 -5.04 -8.82 -16.09
CA GLU A 38 -6.29 -9.19 -16.72
C GLU A 38 -6.57 -10.69 -16.54
N PHE A 39 -7.81 -11.03 -16.29
CA PHE A 39 -8.27 -12.41 -16.20
C PHE A 39 -8.71 -12.92 -17.57
N ASP A 40 -8.11 -14.00 -18.00
CA ASP A 40 -8.51 -14.70 -19.23
C ASP A 40 -9.57 -15.76 -18.90
N LEU A 41 -10.79 -15.51 -19.38
CA LEU A 41 -11.92 -16.42 -19.20
C LEU A 41 -11.73 -17.79 -19.88
N GLN A 42 -10.94 -17.87 -20.94
CA GLN A 42 -10.73 -19.11 -21.68
C GLN A 42 -9.77 -20.05 -20.96
N SER A 43 -8.65 -19.49 -20.48
CA SER A 43 -7.62 -20.26 -19.77
C SER A 43 -7.87 -20.37 -18.26
N GLY A 44 -8.70 -19.48 -17.70
CA GLY A 44 -8.90 -19.36 -16.27
C GLY A 44 -7.69 -18.78 -15.52
N GLN A 45 -6.79 -18.14 -16.22
CA GLN A 45 -5.55 -17.58 -15.65
C GLN A 45 -5.57 -16.06 -15.63
N VAL A 46 -4.78 -15.50 -14.72
CA VAL A 46 -4.52 -14.05 -14.66
C VAL A 46 -3.19 -13.75 -15.36
N HIS A 47 -3.23 -12.85 -16.32
CA HIS A 47 -2.03 -12.27 -16.93
C HIS A 47 -1.63 -11.02 -16.17
N TRP A 48 -0.59 -11.15 -15.36
CA TRP A 48 -0.10 -10.07 -14.51
C TRP A 48 0.79 -9.08 -15.27
N ASN A 49 0.65 -7.80 -14.96
CA ASN A 49 1.63 -6.78 -15.34
C ASN A 49 2.80 -6.85 -14.35
N GLU A 50 3.88 -7.50 -14.74
CA GLU A 50 5.02 -7.78 -13.86
C GLU A 50 5.66 -6.52 -13.29
N THR A 51 5.75 -5.45 -14.07
CA THR A 51 6.29 -4.17 -13.59
C THR A 51 5.44 -3.58 -12.47
N LYS A 52 4.13 -3.53 -12.66
CA LYS A 52 3.20 -3.04 -11.62
C LYS A 52 3.20 -3.94 -10.38
N VAL A 53 3.29 -5.24 -10.58
CA VAL A 53 3.36 -6.22 -9.47
C VAL A 53 4.64 -6.04 -8.66
N SER A 54 5.79 -5.81 -9.29
CA SER A 54 7.06 -5.54 -8.60
C SER A 54 6.96 -4.31 -7.70
N TYR A 55 6.38 -3.22 -8.19
CA TYR A 55 6.11 -2.03 -7.36
C TYR A 55 5.12 -2.32 -6.24
N TRP A 56 4.07 -3.08 -6.52
CA TRP A 56 3.10 -3.48 -5.51
C TRP A 56 3.72 -4.33 -4.40
N LEU A 57 4.60 -5.25 -4.73
CA LEU A 57 5.32 -6.10 -3.77
C LEU A 57 6.46 -5.35 -3.04
N LYS A 58 6.65 -4.07 -3.33
CA LYS A 58 7.72 -3.23 -2.76
C LYS A 58 9.13 -3.74 -3.05
N GLU A 59 9.32 -4.43 -4.16
CA GLU A 59 10.65 -4.83 -4.63
C GLU A 59 11.50 -3.61 -5.02
N MET A 60 10.83 -2.51 -5.39
CA MET A 60 11.44 -1.22 -5.73
C MET A 60 10.91 -0.13 -4.82
N LEU A 61 11.43 -0.07 -3.59
CA LEU A 61 11.11 1.02 -2.67
C LEU A 61 11.71 2.35 -3.14
N PRO A 62 11.05 3.49 -2.85
CA PRO A 62 11.67 4.80 -3.03
C PRO A 62 13.00 4.91 -2.31
N GLN A 63 13.97 5.62 -2.91
CA GLN A 63 15.32 5.75 -2.33
C GLN A 63 15.29 6.40 -0.94
N ASN A 64 14.45 7.40 -0.74
CA ASN A 64 14.24 8.03 0.58
C ASN A 64 13.77 7.04 1.65
N CYS A 65 13.08 5.96 1.28
CA CYS A 65 12.69 4.90 2.22
C CYS A 65 13.86 3.98 2.55
N ILE A 66 14.67 3.62 1.56
CA ILE A 66 15.84 2.74 1.75
C ILE A 66 16.84 3.36 2.73
N ASP A 67 17.05 4.67 2.63
CA ASP A 67 17.96 5.43 3.49
C ASP A 67 17.34 5.84 4.84
N CYS A 68 16.05 5.55 5.04
CA CYS A 68 15.31 6.00 6.21
C CYS A 68 15.46 5.03 7.39
N LYS A 69 15.88 5.55 8.53
CA LYS A 69 16.02 4.78 9.79
C LYS A 69 14.68 4.22 10.31
N LEU A 70 13.56 4.79 9.87
CA LEU A 70 12.22 4.39 10.29
C LEU A 70 11.64 3.26 9.44
N LEU A 71 12.29 2.86 8.36
CA LEU A 71 11.77 1.87 7.42
C LEU A 71 11.31 0.56 8.11
N PRO A 72 12.03 -0.01 9.08
CA PRO A 72 11.61 -1.23 9.74
C PRO A 72 10.28 -1.12 10.51
N ALA A 73 9.96 0.07 10.98
CA ALA A 73 8.70 0.34 11.70
C ALA A 73 7.60 0.87 10.77
N CYS A 74 7.97 1.73 9.82
CA CYS A 74 7.04 2.36 8.87
C CYS A 74 6.62 1.44 7.74
N LEU A 75 7.53 0.60 7.25
CA LEU A 75 7.36 -0.31 6.10
C LEU A 75 7.11 0.41 4.77
N GLY A 76 7.40 1.69 4.69
CA GLY A 76 7.24 2.51 3.51
C GLY A 76 5.80 2.96 3.23
N PRO A 77 5.58 3.66 2.10
CA PRO A 77 4.27 4.10 1.66
C PRO A 77 3.33 2.93 1.33
N CYS A 78 2.05 3.24 1.15
CA CYS A 78 1.05 2.29 0.67
C CYS A 78 1.47 1.69 -0.70
N ASN A 79 1.28 0.40 -0.89
CA ASN A 79 1.64 -0.32 -2.12
C ASN A 79 1.02 0.31 -3.37
N LYS A 80 -0.22 0.77 -3.26
CA LYS A 80 -0.89 1.51 -4.33
C LYS A 80 -0.13 2.78 -4.71
N GLN A 81 0.32 3.55 -3.73
CA GLN A 81 1.07 4.78 -3.97
C GLN A 81 2.41 4.51 -4.66
N ILE A 82 3.11 3.47 -4.23
CA ILE A 82 4.37 3.06 -4.86
C ILE A 82 4.14 2.67 -6.32
N MET A 83 3.10 1.91 -6.60
CA MET A 83 2.74 1.48 -7.97
C MET A 83 2.34 2.66 -8.87
N LEU A 84 1.60 3.64 -8.33
CA LEU A 84 1.14 4.81 -9.09
C LEU A 84 2.22 5.88 -9.29
N HIS A 85 3.26 5.87 -8.45
CA HIS A 85 4.37 6.83 -8.47
C HIS A 85 5.72 6.10 -8.59
N PRO A 86 5.93 5.33 -9.68
CA PRO A 86 7.12 4.49 -9.83
C PRO A 86 8.38 5.34 -9.88
N GLY A 87 9.34 5.03 -9.01
CA GLY A 87 10.62 5.73 -8.93
C GLY A 87 10.59 7.10 -8.27
N GLU A 88 9.42 7.59 -7.83
CA GLU A 88 9.31 8.86 -7.13
C GLU A 88 9.64 8.71 -5.64
N ASN A 89 10.25 9.74 -5.05
CA ASN A 89 10.46 9.83 -3.61
C ASN A 89 9.18 10.30 -2.93
N ILE A 90 8.42 9.36 -2.39
CA ILE A 90 7.19 9.60 -1.64
C ILE A 90 7.35 9.17 -0.18
N CYS A 91 6.68 9.86 0.72
CA CYS A 91 6.72 9.58 2.15
C CYS A 91 5.31 9.60 2.75
N THR A 92 4.99 8.60 3.56
CA THR A 92 3.70 8.52 4.26
C THR A 92 3.45 9.73 5.15
N PHE A 93 4.47 10.26 5.81
CA PHE A 93 4.34 11.42 6.70
C PHE A 93 4.02 12.69 5.95
N ASP A 94 4.54 12.87 4.74
CA ASP A 94 4.18 13.99 3.87
C ASP A 94 2.71 13.90 3.44
N ALA A 95 2.24 12.70 3.13
CA ALA A 95 0.85 12.46 2.73
C ALA A 95 -0.17 12.77 3.83
N ILE A 96 0.19 12.55 5.09
CA ILE A 96 -0.66 12.88 6.26
C ILE A 96 -0.39 14.26 6.85
N ASN A 97 0.53 15.02 6.27
CA ASN A 97 0.96 16.34 6.73
C ASN A 97 1.32 16.38 8.23
N MET A 98 2.05 15.38 8.68
CA MET A 98 2.53 15.24 10.05
C MET A 98 4.04 15.05 10.07
N THR A 99 4.70 15.63 11.06
CA THR A 99 6.07 15.27 11.40
C THR A 99 6.09 13.95 12.18
N LEU A 100 7.23 13.27 12.20
CA LEU A 100 7.41 12.07 13.02
C LEU A 100 7.05 12.32 14.49
N LYS A 101 7.48 13.47 15.04
CA LYS A 101 7.19 13.85 16.43
C LYS A 101 5.69 13.94 16.69
N GLU A 102 4.96 14.62 15.82
CA GLU A 102 3.49 14.75 15.93
C GLU A 102 2.81 13.40 15.84
N TYR A 103 3.25 12.54 14.93
CA TYR A 103 2.73 11.19 14.80
C TYR A 103 2.96 10.33 16.04
N LEU A 104 4.16 10.36 16.60
CA LEU A 104 4.49 9.66 17.86
C LEU A 104 3.66 10.17 19.04
N MET A 105 3.49 11.48 19.13
CA MET A 105 2.63 12.08 20.18
C MET A 105 1.17 11.67 20.01
N TYR A 106 0.69 11.58 18.76
CA TYR A 106 -0.65 11.09 18.46
C TYR A 106 -0.83 9.62 18.89
N LEU A 107 0.10 8.74 18.53
CA LEU A 107 0.07 7.32 18.94
C LEU A 107 0.09 7.16 20.46
N PHE A 108 0.92 7.93 21.15
CA PHE A 108 1.00 7.92 22.62
C PHE A 108 -0.34 8.32 23.26
N LYS A 109 -0.96 9.39 22.76
CA LYS A 109 -2.29 9.81 23.24
C LYS A 109 -3.35 8.74 22.99
N CYS A 110 -3.34 8.10 21.81
CA CYS A 110 -4.25 6.99 21.52
C CYS A 110 -4.07 5.81 22.47
N GLN A 111 -2.83 5.50 22.86
CA GLN A 111 -2.54 4.43 23.80
C GLN A 111 -3.08 4.75 25.20
N LEU A 112 -2.84 5.95 25.70
CA LEU A 112 -3.37 6.38 26.99
C LEU A 112 -4.90 6.32 27.04
N LEU A 113 -5.58 6.79 26.01
CA LEU A 113 -7.04 6.71 25.92
C LEU A 113 -7.56 5.28 25.93
N LYS A 114 -6.85 4.36 25.27
CA LYS A 114 -7.20 2.93 25.33
C LYS A 114 -7.08 2.38 26.75
N GLU A 115 -6.01 2.69 27.43
CA GLU A 115 -5.82 2.24 28.82
C GLU A 115 -6.90 2.78 29.76
N GLU A 116 -7.32 4.02 29.60
CA GLU A 116 -8.43 4.61 30.36
C GLU A 116 -9.79 3.94 30.05
N LEU A 117 -10.05 3.58 28.79
CA LEU A 117 -11.31 2.98 28.37
C LEU A 117 -11.45 1.50 28.76
N TYR A 118 -10.35 0.78 28.90
CA TYR A 118 -10.32 -0.66 29.19
C TYR A 118 -9.75 -0.99 30.57
N ALA A 119 -9.48 0.02 31.37
CA ALA A 119 -9.11 -0.15 32.78
C ALA A 119 -10.34 -0.55 33.69
#